data_d6477fc28de6c051cf26bdaaaef4d699
#
_entry.id   d6477fc28de6c051cf26bdaaaef4d699
#
_cell.length_a   1.000
_cell.length_b   1.000
_cell.length_c   1.000
_cell.angle_alpha   90.00
_cell.angle_beta   90.00
_cell.angle_gamma   90.00
#
_symmetry.space_group_name_H-M   'P 1'
#
loop_
_entity.id
_entity.type
_entity.pdbx_description
1 polymer ?
#
loop_
_entity_poly.entity_id
_entity_poly.type
_entity_poly.pdbx_seq_one_letter_code
_entity_poly.pdbx_strand_id
1 'polypeptide(L)'
;VMEGVALLHKSGLIHRGICPDNILLPIDGTAMLTGYGTLALRTGGSELKSQLYAGYAAPEQYSAAEFSGRYTDVYALAAVTYRLVTGQTPVSAPQRKVRDSMETAHSLESSVPTYFSQVLSCAMRLDPPSGCRPCRN
;
A
#
# COMPACT_ATOMS: atom_id res chain seq x y z
N VAL A 1 -4.11 -3.34 12.58
CA VAL A 1 -3.26 -2.62 11.62
C VAL A 1 -3.97 -1.40 11.05
N MET A 2 -5.18 -1.54 10.49
CA MET A 2 -5.92 -0.42 9.87
C MET A 2 -6.15 0.76 10.82
N GLU A 3 -6.51 0.50 12.07
CA GLU A 3 -6.68 1.55 13.10
C GLU A 3 -5.37 2.31 13.36
N GLY A 4 -4.23 1.60 13.44
CA GLY A 4 -2.91 2.22 13.59
C GLY A 4 -2.56 3.13 12.41
N VAL A 5 -2.83 2.69 11.18
CA VAL A 5 -2.64 3.51 9.97
C VAL A 5 -3.55 4.73 9.98
N ALA A 6 -4.80 4.58 10.42
CA ALA A 6 -5.72 5.71 10.54
C ALA A 6 -5.25 6.76 11.56
N LEU A 7 -4.64 6.32 12.67
CA LEU A 7 -4.03 7.23 13.65
C LEU A 7 -2.82 7.97 13.06
N LEU A 8 -1.94 7.29 12.33
CA LEU A 8 -0.84 7.92 11.61
C LEU A 8 -1.35 9.01 10.65
N HIS A 9 -2.37 8.68 9.86
CA HIS A 9 -2.96 9.62 8.91
C HIS A 9 -3.62 10.84 9.58
N LYS A 10 -4.22 10.65 10.77
CA LYS A 10 -4.73 11.78 11.56
C LYS A 10 -3.62 12.71 12.02
N SER A 11 -2.43 12.17 12.30
CA SER A 11 -1.23 12.92 12.67
C SER A 11 -0.46 13.49 11.46
N GLY A 12 -0.98 13.35 10.24
CA GLY A 12 -0.33 13.83 9.02
C GLY A 12 0.84 12.96 8.54
N LEU A 13 1.02 11.77 9.10
CA LEU A 13 2.10 10.85 8.76
C LEU A 13 1.61 9.79 7.75
N ILE A 14 2.49 9.41 6.82
CA ILE A 14 2.29 8.33 5.86
C ILE A 14 3.33 7.26 6.12
N HIS A 15 2.91 6.00 6.27
CA HIS A 15 3.82 4.91 6.65
C HIS A 15 4.76 4.49 5.52
N ARG A 16 4.26 4.30 4.30
CA ARG A 16 5.01 3.97 3.05
C ARG A 16 5.69 2.61 3.02
N GLY A 17 5.60 1.81 4.06
CA GLY A 17 6.29 0.53 4.16
C GLY A 17 5.36 -0.58 4.67
N ILE A 18 4.07 -0.49 4.40
CA ILE A 18 3.12 -1.52 4.81
C ILE A 18 3.31 -2.74 3.91
N CYS A 19 3.74 -3.84 4.51
CA CYS A 19 3.94 -5.14 3.87
C CYS A 19 3.89 -6.24 4.93
N PRO A 20 3.78 -7.51 4.57
CA PRO A 20 3.74 -8.59 5.54
C PRO A 20 4.93 -8.61 6.51
N ASP A 21 6.13 -8.28 6.05
CA ASP A 21 7.35 -8.28 6.89
C ASP A 21 7.32 -7.22 8.00
N ASN A 22 6.50 -6.18 7.82
CA ASN A 22 6.32 -5.11 8.79
C ASN A 22 5.04 -5.28 9.63
N ILE A 23 4.40 -6.43 9.57
CA ILE A 23 3.21 -6.75 10.38
C ILE A 23 3.57 -7.92 11.29
N LEU A 24 3.70 -7.64 12.57
CA LEU A 24 3.94 -8.65 13.59
C LEU A 24 2.62 -9.20 14.12
N LEU A 25 2.57 -10.51 14.28
CA LEU A 25 1.45 -11.24 14.88
C LEU A 25 1.93 -11.90 16.18
N PRO A 26 1.85 -11.20 17.32
CA PRO A 26 2.15 -11.79 18.62
C PRO A 26 1.17 -12.94 18.95
N ILE A 27 1.56 -13.76 19.93
CA ILE A 27 0.76 -14.92 20.37
C ILE A 27 -0.64 -14.51 20.88
N ASP A 28 -0.77 -13.28 21.38
CA ASP A 28 -2.05 -12.72 21.83
C ASP A 28 -3.02 -12.35 20.67
N GLY A 29 -2.57 -12.47 19.42
CA GLY A 29 -3.39 -12.23 18.24
C GLY A 29 -3.57 -10.77 17.84
N THR A 30 -2.95 -9.82 18.54
CA THR A 30 -3.04 -8.39 18.21
C THR A 30 -2.02 -8.00 17.17
N ALA A 31 -2.42 -7.86 15.90
CA ALA A 31 -1.53 -7.47 14.81
C ALA A 31 -0.93 -6.07 15.01
N MET A 32 0.39 -5.97 15.01
CA MET A 32 1.14 -4.73 15.19
C MET A 32 1.85 -4.35 13.90
N LEU A 33 1.73 -3.08 13.50
CA LEU A 33 2.49 -2.50 12.39
C LEU A 33 3.84 -1.97 12.91
N THR A 34 4.91 -2.33 12.21
CA THR A 34 6.29 -1.91 12.48
C THR A 34 6.91 -1.30 11.22
N GLY A 35 8.21 -1.07 11.20
CA GLY A 35 8.89 -0.53 10.01
C GLY A 35 8.77 0.98 9.86
N TYR A 36 8.61 1.69 10.96
CA TYR A 36 8.49 3.16 10.98
C TYR A 36 9.73 3.91 10.48
N GLY A 37 10.85 3.23 10.22
CA GLY A 37 12.04 3.80 9.60
C GLY A 37 11.81 4.27 8.15
N THR A 38 10.71 3.86 7.53
CA THR A 38 10.27 4.33 6.20
C THR A 38 9.40 5.59 6.28
N LEU A 39 9.02 6.02 7.48
CA LEU A 39 8.42 7.33 7.69
C LEU A 39 9.42 8.38 7.21
N ALA A 40 9.25 8.86 6.00
CA ALA A 40 10.02 9.96 5.51
C ALA A 40 9.61 11.21 6.30
N LEU A 41 10.34 11.47 7.37
CA LEU A 41 10.54 12.84 7.78
C LEU A 41 11.20 13.52 6.58
N ARG A 42 10.45 14.32 5.84
CA ARG A 42 11.01 15.28 4.91
C ARG A 42 11.77 16.33 5.72
N THR A 43 12.92 15.95 6.23
CA THR A 43 13.94 16.91 6.62
C THR A 43 14.63 17.31 5.34
N GLY A 44 14.54 18.60 4.97
CA GLY A 44 15.05 19.11 3.72
C GLY A 44 16.44 18.58 3.38
N GLY A 45 16.59 17.96 2.22
CA GLY A 45 17.83 17.56 1.62
C GLY A 45 18.33 16.14 1.85
N SER A 46 17.78 15.35 2.76
CA SER A 46 18.12 13.93 2.86
C SER A 46 17.05 13.07 2.20
N GLU A 47 17.33 12.60 0.99
CA GLU A 47 16.59 11.52 0.36
C GLU A 47 16.88 10.21 1.12
N LEU A 48 16.20 9.97 2.22
CA LEU A 48 16.04 8.62 2.72
C LEU A 48 15.19 7.89 1.67
N LYS A 49 15.86 7.11 0.82
CA LYS A 49 15.18 6.22 -0.12
C LYS A 49 14.25 5.33 0.68
N SER A 50 12.96 5.52 0.50
CA SER A 50 11.97 4.62 1.07
C SER A 50 12.26 3.22 0.55
N GLN A 51 12.32 2.24 1.45
CA GLN A 51 12.49 0.86 1.04
C GLN A 51 11.24 0.43 0.25
N LEU A 52 11.43 -0.03 -0.99
CA LEU A 52 10.35 -0.47 -1.86
C LEU A 52 10.13 -1.97 -1.69
N TYR A 53 8.95 -2.34 -1.25
CA TYR A 53 8.53 -3.73 -1.12
C TYR A 53 7.76 -4.15 -2.37
N ALA A 54 8.36 -4.98 -3.23
CA ALA A 54 7.76 -5.42 -4.48
C ALA A 54 6.40 -6.09 -4.26
N GLY A 55 5.40 -5.65 -5.02
CA GLY A 55 4.01 -6.09 -4.88
C GLY A 55 3.18 -5.27 -3.89
N TYR A 56 3.80 -4.59 -2.92
CA TYR A 56 3.12 -3.81 -1.88
C TYR A 56 3.34 -2.31 -2.02
N ALA A 57 4.49 -1.88 -2.55
CA ALA A 57 4.77 -0.48 -2.79
C ALA A 57 3.86 0.08 -3.89
N ALA A 58 3.25 1.23 -3.60
CA ALA A 58 2.37 1.92 -4.52
C ALA A 58 3.13 2.52 -5.72
N PRO A 59 2.47 2.74 -6.87
CA PRO A 59 3.11 3.22 -8.10
C PRO A 59 3.93 4.49 -7.94
N GLU A 60 3.43 5.45 -7.17
CA GLU A 60 4.09 6.74 -6.92
C GLU A 60 5.39 6.62 -6.14
N GLN A 61 5.59 5.54 -5.38
CA GLN A 61 6.82 5.32 -4.62
C GLN A 61 8.03 5.00 -5.49
N TYR A 62 7.79 4.56 -6.74
CA TYR A 62 8.83 4.27 -7.73
C TYR A 62 9.29 5.51 -8.51
N SER A 63 8.69 6.66 -8.27
CA SER A 63 9.01 7.92 -8.94
C SER A 63 9.45 8.97 -7.92
N ALA A 64 10.60 9.60 -8.15
CA ALA A 64 11.06 10.71 -7.32
C ALA A 64 10.23 12.00 -7.52
N ALA A 65 9.48 12.09 -8.63
CA ALA A 65 8.66 13.24 -8.98
C ALA A 65 7.23 13.16 -8.39
N GLU A 66 6.79 11.98 -7.96
CA GLU A 66 5.45 11.77 -7.44
C GLU A 66 5.41 11.85 -5.91
N PHE A 67 4.32 12.41 -5.40
CA PHE A 67 4.14 12.55 -3.94
C PHE A 67 3.41 11.33 -3.39
N SER A 68 3.85 10.88 -2.21
CA SER A 68 3.10 9.91 -1.42
C SER A 68 2.04 10.60 -0.59
N GLY A 69 0.91 9.94 -0.43
CA GLY A 69 -0.22 10.40 0.36
C GLY A 69 -0.87 9.24 1.11
N ARG A 70 -2.02 9.49 1.72
CA ARG A 70 -2.81 8.43 2.38
C ARG A 70 -3.15 7.27 1.45
N TYR A 71 -3.35 7.57 0.16
CA TYR A 71 -3.60 6.58 -0.89
C TYR A 71 -2.45 5.59 -1.08
N THR A 72 -1.21 6.00 -0.79
CA THR A 72 -0.02 5.13 -0.81
C THR A 72 -0.17 3.98 0.20
N ASP A 73 -0.56 4.29 1.42
CA ASP A 73 -0.80 3.29 2.46
C ASP A 73 -2.07 2.46 2.18
N VAL A 74 -3.10 3.07 1.59
CA VAL A 74 -4.32 2.36 1.18
C VAL A 74 -4.00 1.29 0.12
N TYR A 75 -3.16 1.63 -0.87
CA TYR A 75 -2.68 0.67 -1.85
C TYR A 75 -1.96 -0.51 -1.17
N ALA A 76 -1.03 -0.21 -0.28
CA ALA A 76 -0.25 -1.23 0.42
C ALA A 76 -1.12 -2.13 1.31
N LEU A 77 -2.09 -1.55 2.04
CA LEU A 77 -3.07 -2.32 2.84
C LEU A 77 -3.91 -3.24 1.96
N ALA A 78 -4.37 -2.76 0.80
CA ALA A 78 -5.11 -3.59 -0.15
C ALA A 78 -4.24 -4.72 -0.71
N ALA A 79 -2.96 -4.46 -1.00
CA ALA A 79 -2.00 -5.45 -1.46
C ALA A 79 -1.76 -6.54 -0.40
N VAL A 80 -1.60 -6.17 0.87
CA VAL A 80 -1.50 -7.13 1.98
C VAL A 80 -2.78 -7.96 2.09
N THR A 81 -3.94 -7.31 2.03
CA THR A 81 -5.24 -8.00 2.08
C THR A 81 -5.40 -8.97 0.91
N TYR A 82 -5.04 -8.56 -0.30
CA TYR A 82 -5.04 -9.43 -1.48
C TYR A 82 -4.18 -10.68 -1.23
N ARG A 83 -2.96 -10.51 -0.70
CA ARG A 83 -2.09 -11.62 -0.33
C ARG A 83 -2.72 -12.56 0.68
N LEU A 84 -3.39 -12.00 1.70
CA LEU A 84 -4.03 -12.79 2.75
C LEU A 84 -5.17 -13.66 2.22
N VAL A 85 -5.98 -13.13 1.30
CA VAL A 85 -7.15 -13.85 0.79
C VAL A 85 -6.85 -14.76 -0.39
N THR A 86 -5.80 -14.48 -1.18
CA THR A 86 -5.46 -15.29 -2.37
C THR A 86 -4.25 -16.20 -2.16
N GLY A 87 -3.45 -15.96 -1.12
CA GLY A 87 -2.16 -16.63 -0.92
C GLY A 87 -1.06 -16.18 -1.88
N GLN A 88 -1.35 -15.27 -2.83
CA GLN A 88 -0.41 -14.82 -3.85
C GLN A 88 0.05 -13.38 -3.61
N THR A 89 1.34 -13.12 -3.80
CA THR A 89 1.86 -11.76 -3.79
C THR A 89 1.36 -11.01 -5.04
N PRO A 90 0.81 -9.79 -4.88
CA PRO A 90 0.39 -9.00 -6.02
C PRO A 90 1.54 -8.72 -6.99
N VAL A 91 1.23 -8.58 -8.28
CA VAL A 91 2.19 -8.13 -9.29
C VAL A 91 2.64 -6.72 -8.95
N SER A 92 3.95 -6.44 -9.01
CA SER A 92 4.49 -5.14 -8.66
C SER A 92 3.98 -4.02 -9.57
N ALA A 93 3.83 -2.80 -9.05
CA ALA A 93 3.31 -1.68 -9.80
C ALA A 93 4.10 -1.36 -11.09
N PRO A 94 5.44 -1.41 -11.13
CA PRO A 94 6.18 -1.23 -12.38
C PRO A 94 5.85 -2.27 -13.46
N GLN A 95 5.72 -3.53 -13.06
CA GLN A 95 5.33 -4.59 -14.00
C GLN A 95 3.91 -4.39 -14.53
N ARG A 96 2.98 -4.00 -13.65
CA ARG A 96 1.60 -3.69 -14.03
C ARG A 96 1.51 -2.50 -14.98
N LYS A 97 2.37 -1.49 -14.83
CA LYS A 97 2.43 -0.34 -15.77
C LYS A 97 2.82 -0.76 -17.18
N VAL A 98 3.66 -1.78 -17.33
CA VAL A 98 4.02 -2.34 -18.63
C VAL A 98 2.89 -3.18 -19.20
N ARG A 99 2.39 -4.10 -18.41
CA ARG A 99 1.25 -4.97 -18.72
C ARG A 99 0.56 -5.36 -17.43
N ASP A 100 -0.67 -4.91 -17.26
CA ASP A 100 -1.45 -5.29 -16.08
C ASP A 100 -2.00 -6.71 -16.25
N SER A 101 -1.29 -7.65 -15.66
CA SER A 101 -1.63 -9.08 -15.62
C SER A 101 -2.13 -9.51 -14.24
N MET A 102 -2.44 -8.56 -13.36
CA MET A 102 -2.94 -8.88 -12.03
C MET A 102 -4.36 -9.45 -12.11
N GLU A 103 -4.53 -10.67 -11.65
CA GLU A 103 -5.84 -11.29 -11.53
C GLU A 103 -6.63 -10.70 -10.36
N THR A 104 -7.96 -10.72 -10.45
CA THR A 104 -8.81 -10.28 -9.34
C THR A 104 -8.78 -11.30 -8.21
N ALA A 105 -9.00 -10.86 -6.97
CA ALA A 105 -9.00 -11.77 -5.83
C ALA A 105 -10.09 -12.85 -5.97
N HIS A 106 -11.27 -12.52 -6.50
CA HIS A 106 -12.35 -13.46 -6.76
C HIS A 106 -11.99 -14.49 -7.85
N SER A 107 -11.20 -14.12 -8.86
CA SER A 107 -10.75 -15.01 -9.91
C SER A 107 -9.81 -16.10 -9.38
N LEU A 108 -8.94 -15.74 -8.43
CA LEU A 108 -7.98 -16.67 -7.81
C LEU A 108 -8.61 -17.49 -6.69
N GLU A 109 -9.52 -16.90 -5.94
CA GLU A 109 -10.20 -17.53 -4.81
C GLU A 109 -11.69 -17.19 -4.84
N SER A 110 -12.48 -18.14 -5.31
CA SER A 110 -13.93 -17.96 -5.53
C SER A 110 -14.73 -17.74 -4.25
N SER A 111 -14.19 -18.07 -3.08
CA SER A 111 -14.80 -17.79 -1.78
C SER A 111 -14.75 -16.30 -1.42
N VAL A 112 -13.88 -15.51 -2.08
CA VAL A 112 -13.82 -14.06 -1.92
C VAL A 112 -15.00 -13.42 -2.62
N PRO A 113 -15.87 -12.68 -1.91
CA PRO A 113 -17.03 -12.04 -2.55
C PRO A 113 -16.61 -11.07 -3.67
N THR A 114 -17.37 -11.03 -4.75
CA THR A 114 -17.07 -10.20 -5.93
C THR A 114 -16.96 -8.71 -5.55
N TYR A 115 -17.85 -8.20 -4.68
CA TYR A 115 -17.80 -6.81 -4.24
C TYR A 115 -16.50 -6.49 -3.48
N PHE A 116 -16.03 -7.40 -2.66
CA PHE A 116 -14.78 -7.23 -1.91
C PHE A 116 -13.57 -7.24 -2.84
N SER A 117 -13.55 -8.16 -3.82
CA SER A 117 -12.55 -8.20 -4.87
C SER A 117 -12.50 -6.90 -5.68
N GLN A 118 -13.65 -6.30 -5.98
CA GLN A 118 -13.73 -4.99 -6.65
C GLN A 118 -13.15 -3.86 -5.79
N VAL A 119 -13.41 -3.85 -4.49
CA VAL A 119 -12.83 -2.85 -3.56
C VAL A 119 -11.30 -2.96 -3.55
N LEU A 120 -10.74 -4.16 -3.48
CA LEU A 120 -9.30 -4.37 -3.55
C LEU A 120 -8.72 -3.87 -4.87
N SER A 121 -9.38 -4.19 -5.99
CA SER A 121 -8.95 -3.72 -7.32
C SER A 121 -8.98 -2.19 -7.43
N CYS A 122 -10.00 -1.54 -6.87
CA CYS A 122 -10.08 -0.08 -6.83
C CYS A 122 -8.99 0.56 -5.97
N ALA A 123 -8.71 -0.02 -4.80
CA ALA A 123 -7.68 0.47 -3.89
C ALA A 123 -6.26 0.30 -4.46
N MET A 124 -6.07 -0.70 -5.34
CA MET A 124 -4.81 -1.01 -6.00
C MET A 124 -4.71 -0.45 -7.43
N ARG A 125 -5.40 0.63 -7.74
CA ARG A 125 -5.27 1.32 -9.02
C ARG A 125 -3.87 1.90 -9.19
N LEU A 126 -3.39 1.90 -10.45
CA LEU A 126 -2.08 2.47 -10.80
C LEU A 126 -2.08 3.99 -10.86
N ASP A 127 -3.24 4.58 -11.12
CA ASP A 127 -3.41 6.03 -11.11
C ASP A 127 -4.02 6.48 -9.78
N PRO A 128 -3.39 7.44 -9.10
CA PRO A 128 -3.96 8.00 -7.86
C PRO A 128 -5.32 8.63 -8.16
N PRO A 129 -6.29 8.56 -7.22
CA PRO A 129 -7.61 9.12 -7.43
C PRO A 129 -7.52 10.61 -7.77
N SER A 130 -8.22 11.00 -8.84
CA SER A 130 -8.32 12.39 -9.32
C SER A 130 -8.93 13.27 -8.22
N GLY A 131 -8.13 13.96 -7.46
CA GLY A 131 -8.56 14.79 -6.31
C GLY A 131 -7.57 14.77 -5.16
N CYS A 132 -6.62 13.82 -5.13
CA CYS A 132 -5.55 13.77 -4.12
C CYS A 132 -4.28 14.50 -4.54
N ARG A 133 -4.33 15.38 -5.55
CA ARG A 133 -3.19 16.26 -5.84
C ARG A 133 -3.12 17.30 -4.73
N PRO A 134 -1.99 17.41 -4.00
CA PRO A 134 -1.81 18.54 -3.12
C PRO A 134 -1.92 19.82 -3.96
N CYS A 135 -2.80 20.74 -3.55
CA CYS A 135 -2.78 22.10 -4.09
C CYS A 135 -1.35 22.62 -3.95
N ARG A 136 -0.74 22.98 -5.08
CA ARG A 136 0.51 23.75 -5.05
C ARG A 136 0.15 25.12 -4.48
N ASN A 137 0.63 25.42 -3.29
CA ASN A 137 0.83 26.79 -2.85
C ASN A 137 2.21 27.21 -3.30
#